data_489db76d464fba82ea0ba9566984bf5e
#
_entry.id   489db76d464fba82ea0ba9566984bf5e
#
_cell.length_a   1.000
_cell.length_b   1.000
_cell.length_c   1.000
_cell.angle_alpha   90.00
_cell.angle_beta   90.00
_cell.angle_gamma   90.00
#
_symmetry.space_group_name_H-M   'P 1'
#
loop_
_entity.id
_entity.type
_entity.pdbx_description
1 polymer ?
#
loop_
_entity_poly.entity_id
_entity_poly.type
_entity_poly.pdbx_seq_one_letter_code
_entity_poly.pdbx_strand_id
1 'polypeptide(L)'
;MSQLPARVDVAIVGAGLAGLAAARHLHAKSFNVAVLEAQDDVGGRVRTDIVDGFRLDRGFQILLTAYPELKRQVDLDALDLHNFDPGALVMMRGRSYAVTDPFRAPRGVLSTVRAPIGNIADKARIALLRARTLRGDPRELLRGQDLPTVVALRRAGFSEKVINRFFRPLFGGIQLDPSLTTSRRMFDIIFRSLGEGDAAVPRLGMAALPRQMADRLPGLVHPNTKVASIDGRTVVTIDGRRIEARAVVIATELPAARNLVALPDRVSRSAGAVYFAADSAPTDSRLVILDGTGKGPVLNAAVMSNVAASYAPPGKHLVVAALPQVIDGDLESMARDQLRTWWGPQVDSWRHLRTYRI
;
A
#
# COMPACT_ATOMS: atom_id res chain seq x y z
N MET A 1 -5.30 4.67 30.90
CA MET A 1 -5.66 3.43 30.18
C MET A 1 -7.08 3.08 30.56
N SER A 2 -8.00 2.95 29.61
CA SER A 2 -9.38 2.51 29.87
C SER A 2 -9.35 1.08 30.42
N GLN A 3 -10.16 0.81 31.42
CA GLN A 3 -10.28 -0.53 32.00
C GLN A 3 -10.87 -1.48 30.95
N LEU A 4 -10.27 -2.66 30.76
CA LEU A 4 -10.75 -3.65 29.83
C LEU A 4 -12.12 -4.17 30.31
N PRO A 5 -13.19 -4.15 29.47
CA PRO A 5 -14.52 -4.61 29.89
C PRO A 5 -14.54 -6.13 30.09
N ALA A 6 -15.24 -6.60 31.13
CA ALA A 6 -15.41 -8.03 31.37
C ALA A 6 -16.41 -8.67 30.37
N ARG A 7 -17.34 -7.86 29.81
CA ARG A 7 -18.37 -8.34 28.87
C ARG A 7 -18.69 -7.29 27.81
N VAL A 8 -18.83 -7.75 26.55
CA VAL A 8 -19.20 -6.92 25.39
C VAL A 8 -20.19 -7.66 24.47
N ASP A 9 -20.82 -6.95 23.55
CA ASP A 9 -21.56 -7.61 22.46
C ASP A 9 -20.60 -8.22 21.45
N VAL A 10 -19.57 -7.47 21.06
CA VAL A 10 -18.58 -7.94 20.07
C VAL A 10 -17.17 -7.61 20.53
N ALA A 11 -16.32 -8.63 20.65
CA ALA A 11 -14.89 -8.47 20.81
C ALA A 11 -14.22 -8.53 19.42
N ILE A 12 -13.39 -7.51 19.10
CA ILE A 12 -12.67 -7.42 17.83
C ILE A 12 -11.18 -7.57 18.11
N VAL A 13 -10.55 -8.57 17.49
CA VAL A 13 -9.12 -8.86 17.65
C VAL A 13 -8.35 -8.26 16.50
N GLY A 14 -7.55 -7.25 16.81
CA GLY A 14 -6.74 -6.46 15.86
C GLY A 14 -7.33 -5.08 15.54
N ALA A 15 -6.55 -4.03 15.77
CA ALA A 15 -6.88 -2.64 15.45
C ALA A 15 -6.24 -2.16 14.13
N GLY A 16 -6.12 -3.04 13.13
CA GLY A 16 -5.86 -2.67 11.75
C GLY A 16 -7.08 -1.99 11.12
N LEU A 17 -6.97 -1.52 9.86
CA LEU A 17 -8.07 -0.86 9.15
C LEU A 17 -9.37 -1.68 9.17
N ALA A 18 -9.27 -3.01 8.99
CA ALA A 18 -10.44 -3.90 8.99
C ALA A 18 -11.13 -3.95 10.36
N GLY A 19 -10.37 -4.09 11.45
CA GLY A 19 -10.91 -4.12 12.81
C GLY A 19 -11.53 -2.78 13.21
N LEU A 20 -10.87 -1.66 12.89
CA LEU A 20 -11.39 -0.33 13.14
C LEU A 20 -12.66 -0.04 12.34
N ALA A 21 -12.71 -0.46 11.06
CA ALA A 21 -13.93 -0.31 10.24
C ALA A 21 -15.10 -1.14 10.79
N ALA A 22 -14.84 -2.39 11.22
CA ALA A 22 -15.82 -3.25 11.86
C ALA A 22 -16.34 -2.63 13.17
N ALA A 23 -15.42 -2.14 14.02
CA ALA A 23 -15.77 -1.49 15.28
C ALA A 23 -16.68 -0.27 15.06
N ARG A 24 -16.30 0.61 14.13
CA ARG A 24 -17.09 1.80 13.80
C ARG A 24 -18.50 1.44 13.29
N HIS A 25 -18.58 0.45 12.41
CA HIS A 25 -19.87 0.00 11.87
C HIS A 25 -20.79 -0.57 12.96
N LEU A 26 -20.23 -1.38 13.86
CA LEU A 26 -20.98 -1.99 14.97
C LEU A 26 -21.36 -0.95 16.03
N HIS A 27 -20.42 -0.07 16.40
CA HIS A 27 -20.68 1.00 17.37
C HIS A 27 -21.76 1.97 16.87
N ALA A 28 -21.77 2.30 15.59
CA ALA A 28 -22.83 3.13 14.98
C ALA A 28 -24.23 2.47 15.02
N LYS A 29 -24.28 1.15 15.24
CA LYS A 29 -25.52 0.39 15.47
C LYS A 29 -25.77 0.10 16.95
N SER A 30 -25.13 0.83 17.86
CA SER A 30 -25.28 0.75 19.30
C SER A 30 -24.85 -0.60 19.93
N PHE A 31 -24.01 -1.38 19.24
CA PHE A 31 -23.36 -2.55 19.87
C PHE A 31 -22.26 -2.06 20.81
N ASN A 32 -22.18 -2.71 22.00
CA ASN A 32 -21.04 -2.57 22.89
C ASN A 32 -19.86 -3.37 22.33
N VAL A 33 -18.78 -2.68 21.93
CA VAL A 33 -17.62 -3.30 21.29
C VAL A 33 -16.33 -3.03 22.06
N ALA A 34 -15.40 -3.97 22.01
CA ALA A 34 -14.01 -3.79 22.46
C ALA A 34 -13.07 -4.22 21.34
N VAL A 35 -12.11 -3.35 20.98
CA VAL A 35 -11.06 -3.66 20.00
C VAL A 35 -9.76 -3.93 20.75
N LEU A 36 -9.22 -5.14 20.60
CA LEU A 36 -8.04 -5.62 21.30
C LEU A 36 -6.85 -5.60 20.35
N GLU A 37 -5.86 -4.75 20.63
CA GLU A 37 -4.66 -4.61 19.79
C GLU A 37 -3.42 -5.08 20.55
N ALA A 38 -2.65 -5.95 19.91
CA ALA A 38 -1.44 -6.51 20.50
C ALA A 38 -0.29 -5.51 20.62
N GLN A 39 -0.25 -4.53 19.71
CA GLN A 39 0.78 -3.51 19.63
C GLN A 39 0.44 -2.29 20.51
N ASP A 40 1.39 -1.37 20.59
CA ASP A 40 1.29 -0.10 21.31
C ASP A 40 0.38 0.95 20.66
N ASP A 41 0.11 0.82 19.36
CA ASP A 41 -0.71 1.75 18.56
C ASP A 41 -1.52 0.99 17.50
N VAL A 42 -2.55 1.64 16.99
CA VAL A 42 -3.44 1.14 15.95
C VAL A 42 -2.78 1.12 14.56
N GLY A 43 -3.43 0.46 13.59
CA GLY A 43 -3.06 0.51 12.18
C GLY A 43 -2.54 -0.81 11.62
N GLY A 44 -2.04 -1.70 12.46
CA GLY A 44 -1.48 -2.97 12.00
C GLY A 44 -0.31 -2.74 11.03
N ARG A 45 -0.48 -3.04 9.75
CA ARG A 45 0.52 -2.78 8.70
C ARG A 45 0.55 -1.34 8.21
N VAL A 46 -0.50 -0.54 8.47
CA VAL A 46 -0.58 0.87 8.09
C VAL A 46 -0.09 1.72 9.26
N ARG A 47 1.23 1.77 9.40
CA ARG A 47 1.92 2.52 10.47
C ARG A 47 3.06 3.34 9.88
N THR A 48 3.44 4.41 10.61
CA THR A 48 4.54 5.31 10.24
C THR A 48 5.46 5.44 11.45
N ASP A 49 6.76 5.18 11.25
CA ASP A 49 7.79 5.40 12.24
C ASP A 49 8.48 6.76 11.99
N ILE A 50 8.94 7.40 13.06
CA ILE A 50 9.78 8.60 12.96
C ILE A 50 11.23 8.18 13.25
N VAL A 51 12.11 8.41 12.28
CA VAL A 51 13.53 8.09 12.39
C VAL A 51 14.33 9.33 11.99
N ASP A 52 15.05 9.92 12.93
CA ASP A 52 15.86 11.14 12.72
C ASP A 52 15.06 12.27 12.03
N GLY A 53 13.79 12.44 12.40
CA GLY A 53 12.90 13.44 11.82
C GLY A 53 12.25 13.05 10.49
N PHE A 54 12.65 11.93 9.86
CA PHE A 54 11.99 11.38 8.67
C PHE A 54 10.75 10.56 9.05
N ARG A 55 9.71 10.61 8.21
CA ARG A 55 8.52 9.74 8.33
C ARG A 55 8.66 8.54 7.41
N LEU A 56 8.76 7.37 8.01
CA LEU A 56 8.91 6.11 7.29
C LEU A 56 7.65 5.27 7.49
N ASP A 57 6.85 5.15 6.45
CA ASP A 57 5.73 4.21 6.47
C ASP A 57 6.29 2.77 6.49
N ARG A 58 5.63 1.86 7.22
CA ARG A 58 6.07 0.46 7.29
C ARG A 58 5.78 -0.24 5.98
N GLY A 59 6.71 -0.10 5.02
CA GLY A 59 6.58 -0.45 3.63
C GLY A 59 6.22 0.75 2.74
N PHE A 60 6.49 0.66 1.43
CA PHE A 60 6.08 1.70 0.49
C PHE A 60 4.56 1.61 0.28
N GLN A 61 3.83 2.58 0.80
CA GLN A 61 2.37 2.61 0.79
C GLN A 61 1.86 3.87 0.11
N ILE A 62 0.76 3.72 -0.62
CA ILE A 62 0.05 4.81 -1.30
C ILE A 62 -1.45 4.61 -1.08
N LEU A 63 -2.16 5.70 -0.78
CA LEU A 63 -3.60 5.74 -0.65
C LEU A 63 -4.23 6.07 -2.01
N LEU A 64 -5.18 5.27 -2.47
CA LEU A 64 -5.99 5.59 -3.65
C LEU A 64 -7.31 6.24 -3.19
N THR A 65 -7.49 7.53 -3.49
CA THR A 65 -8.62 8.31 -2.98
C THR A 65 -9.97 7.91 -3.56
N ALA A 66 -9.98 7.16 -4.67
CA ALA A 66 -11.19 6.67 -5.31
C ALA A 66 -11.82 5.44 -4.63
N TYR A 67 -11.18 4.83 -3.65
CA TYR A 67 -11.77 3.69 -2.94
C TYR A 67 -13.09 4.11 -2.26
N PRO A 68 -14.24 3.50 -2.61
CA PRO A 68 -15.54 3.96 -2.13
C PRO A 68 -15.67 3.92 -0.61
N GLU A 69 -15.11 2.89 0.02
CA GLU A 69 -15.17 2.72 1.47
C GLU A 69 -14.32 3.74 2.22
N LEU A 70 -13.24 4.23 1.60
CA LEU A 70 -12.36 5.22 2.20
C LEU A 70 -13.12 6.47 2.65
N LYS A 71 -13.95 7.04 1.76
CA LYS A 71 -14.75 8.24 2.04
C LYS A 71 -15.80 8.06 3.16
N ARG A 72 -16.18 6.81 3.45
CA ARG A 72 -17.08 6.48 4.57
C ARG A 72 -16.33 6.38 5.89
N GLN A 73 -15.07 5.96 5.82
CA GLN A 73 -14.27 5.66 7.00
C GLN A 73 -13.49 6.85 7.52
N VAL A 74 -13.06 7.76 6.65
CA VAL A 74 -12.18 8.87 7.01
C VAL A 74 -12.63 10.19 6.40
N ASP A 75 -12.20 11.27 7.01
CA ASP A 75 -12.24 12.62 6.49
C ASP A 75 -10.94 12.87 5.71
N LEU A 76 -11.04 12.95 4.38
CA LEU A 76 -9.88 13.12 3.51
C LEU A 76 -9.24 14.50 3.64
N ASP A 77 -10.04 15.53 3.90
CA ASP A 77 -9.55 16.90 4.04
C ASP A 77 -8.71 17.03 5.32
N ALA A 78 -9.15 16.40 6.41
CA ALA A 78 -8.40 16.38 7.66
C ALA A 78 -7.10 15.55 7.60
N LEU A 79 -6.94 14.67 6.63
CA LEU A 79 -5.69 13.93 6.40
C LEU A 79 -4.60 14.79 5.73
N ASP A 80 -4.96 15.93 5.14
CA ASP A 80 -4.04 16.82 4.41
C ASP A 80 -3.22 16.01 3.38
N LEU A 81 -3.92 15.51 2.34
CA LEU A 81 -3.37 14.59 1.37
C LEU A 81 -2.46 15.30 0.37
N HIS A 82 -1.29 14.72 0.14
CA HIS A 82 -0.34 15.13 -0.89
C HIS A 82 -0.31 14.10 -2.01
N ASN A 83 -0.56 14.56 -3.24
CA ASN A 83 -0.77 13.70 -4.38
C ASN A 83 0.53 13.44 -5.15
N PHE A 84 0.71 12.19 -5.59
CA PHE A 84 1.60 11.87 -6.69
C PHE A 84 1.06 12.45 -8.00
N ASP A 85 1.94 12.75 -8.93
CA ASP A 85 1.50 13.08 -10.29
C ASP A 85 0.89 11.85 -10.97
N PRO A 86 -0.15 12.02 -11.83
CA PRO A 86 -0.85 10.91 -12.47
C PRO A 86 0.01 10.26 -13.55
N GLY A 87 0.66 9.16 -13.21
CA GLY A 87 1.56 8.42 -14.10
C GLY A 87 2.67 7.69 -13.39
N ALA A 88 3.74 7.41 -14.12
CA ALA A 88 4.94 6.77 -13.60
C ALA A 88 6.20 7.23 -14.35
N LEU A 89 7.33 7.24 -13.67
CA LEU A 89 8.65 7.46 -14.24
C LEU A 89 9.35 6.12 -14.44
N VAL A 90 9.50 5.67 -15.69
CA VAL A 90 10.07 4.36 -16.00
C VAL A 90 11.58 4.49 -16.22
N MET A 91 12.36 3.81 -15.38
CA MET A 91 13.82 3.80 -15.45
C MET A 91 14.30 2.70 -16.40
N MET A 92 15.10 3.08 -17.40
CA MET A 92 15.67 2.12 -18.36
C MET A 92 17.06 2.56 -18.79
N ARG A 93 18.07 1.73 -18.53
CA ARG A 93 19.46 1.95 -19.01
C ARG A 93 20.00 3.34 -18.65
N GLY A 94 19.84 3.77 -17.42
CA GLY A 94 20.30 5.08 -16.93
C GLY A 94 19.52 6.29 -17.46
N ARG A 95 18.36 6.06 -18.10
CA ARG A 95 17.45 7.12 -18.56
C ARG A 95 16.07 6.94 -17.93
N SER A 96 15.39 8.05 -17.70
CA SER A 96 14.02 8.09 -17.22
C SER A 96 13.04 8.47 -18.33
N TYR A 97 11.86 7.87 -18.33
CA TYR A 97 10.79 8.12 -19.28
C TYR A 97 9.48 8.31 -18.54
N ALA A 98 8.94 9.53 -18.58
CA ALA A 98 7.64 9.81 -17.97
C ALA A 98 6.52 9.22 -18.84
N VAL A 99 5.67 8.42 -18.19
CA VAL A 99 4.45 7.82 -18.75
C VAL A 99 3.29 8.36 -17.93
N THR A 100 2.54 9.31 -18.47
CA THR A 100 1.47 10.01 -17.76
C THR A 100 0.10 9.60 -18.28
N ASP A 101 -0.93 9.76 -17.46
CA ASP A 101 -2.33 9.64 -17.89
C ASP A 101 -2.67 10.85 -18.77
N PRO A 102 -2.92 10.66 -20.08
CA PRO A 102 -3.15 11.77 -21.01
C PRO A 102 -4.41 12.58 -20.70
N PHE A 103 -5.37 11.98 -19.99
CA PHE A 103 -6.62 12.65 -19.60
C PHE A 103 -6.45 13.53 -18.37
N ARG A 104 -5.49 13.20 -17.49
CA ARG A 104 -5.22 13.93 -16.24
C ARG A 104 -3.99 14.84 -16.33
N ALA A 105 -3.03 14.49 -17.19
CA ALA A 105 -1.81 15.25 -17.45
C ALA A 105 -1.56 15.41 -18.96
N PRO A 106 -2.36 16.20 -19.69
CA PRO A 106 -2.30 16.29 -21.15
C PRO A 106 -0.95 16.80 -21.68
N ARG A 107 -0.22 17.60 -20.88
CA ARG A 107 1.14 18.07 -21.24
C ARG A 107 2.15 16.92 -21.35
N GLY A 108 1.91 15.78 -20.72
CA GLY A 108 2.78 14.60 -20.76
C GLY A 108 2.47 13.61 -21.90
N VAL A 109 1.51 13.89 -22.78
CA VAL A 109 1.14 12.98 -23.89
C VAL A 109 2.33 12.69 -24.79
N LEU A 110 3.09 13.71 -25.17
CA LEU A 110 4.22 13.55 -26.08
C LEU A 110 5.33 12.68 -25.46
N SER A 111 5.64 12.85 -24.16
CA SER A 111 6.60 12.01 -23.45
C SER A 111 6.11 10.57 -23.38
N THR A 112 4.82 10.36 -23.11
CA THR A 112 4.18 9.02 -23.07
C THR A 112 4.24 8.33 -24.43
N VAL A 113 3.97 9.05 -25.51
CA VAL A 113 4.05 8.49 -26.88
C VAL A 113 5.49 8.09 -27.23
N ARG A 114 6.49 8.88 -26.82
CA ARG A 114 7.91 8.61 -27.06
C ARG A 114 8.51 7.56 -26.11
N ALA A 115 7.89 7.30 -24.96
CA ALA A 115 8.40 6.34 -23.97
C ALA A 115 8.50 4.93 -24.59
N PRO A 116 9.66 4.24 -24.51
CA PRO A 116 9.88 2.94 -25.14
C PRO A 116 9.34 1.78 -24.29
N ILE A 117 8.20 1.98 -23.58
CA ILE A 117 7.58 0.97 -22.74
C ILE A 117 6.84 -0.12 -23.52
N GLY A 118 6.36 0.21 -24.73
CA GLY A 118 5.61 -0.64 -25.65
C GLY A 118 5.52 -0.01 -27.03
N ASN A 119 4.72 -0.57 -27.91
CA ASN A 119 4.41 0.00 -29.22
C ASN A 119 3.19 0.95 -29.15
N ILE A 120 2.82 1.57 -30.28
CA ILE A 120 1.67 2.49 -30.36
C ILE A 120 0.36 1.75 -30.07
N ALA A 121 0.24 0.49 -30.53
CA ALA A 121 -0.95 -0.32 -30.28
C ALA A 121 -1.10 -0.65 -28.78
N ASP A 122 0.00 -0.88 -28.05
CA ASP A 122 -0.04 -1.04 -26.59
C ASP A 122 -0.61 0.20 -25.89
N LYS A 123 -0.16 1.38 -26.32
CA LYS A 123 -0.62 2.66 -25.74
C LYS A 123 -2.10 2.91 -26.03
N ALA A 124 -2.57 2.58 -27.24
CA ALA A 124 -4.00 2.63 -27.58
C ALA A 124 -4.82 1.63 -26.74
N ARG A 125 -4.30 0.43 -26.50
CA ARG A 125 -4.95 -0.56 -25.63
C ARG A 125 -5.01 -0.12 -24.17
N ILE A 126 -4.00 0.58 -23.65
CA ILE A 126 -4.06 1.19 -22.29
C ILE A 126 -5.22 2.18 -22.23
N ALA A 127 -5.37 3.06 -23.22
CA ALA A 127 -6.47 4.01 -23.27
C ALA A 127 -7.85 3.30 -23.36
N LEU A 128 -7.95 2.22 -24.14
CA LEU A 128 -9.16 1.41 -24.23
C LEU A 128 -9.47 0.68 -22.92
N LEU A 129 -8.45 0.10 -22.27
CA LEU A 129 -8.57 -0.53 -20.96
C LEU A 129 -9.10 0.48 -19.94
N ARG A 130 -8.53 1.70 -19.92
CA ARG A 130 -9.00 2.81 -19.07
C ARG A 130 -10.48 3.13 -19.34
N ALA A 131 -10.84 3.35 -20.59
CA ALA A 131 -12.22 3.66 -20.97
C ALA A 131 -13.20 2.54 -20.55
N ARG A 132 -12.79 1.28 -20.65
CA ARG A 132 -13.59 0.12 -20.24
C ARG A 132 -13.74 0.04 -18.73
N THR A 133 -12.64 0.19 -17.97
CA THR A 133 -12.67 0.05 -16.50
C THR A 133 -13.40 1.21 -15.83
N LEU A 134 -13.43 2.39 -16.43
CA LEU A 134 -14.14 3.56 -15.90
C LEU A 134 -15.65 3.56 -16.19
N ARG A 135 -16.13 2.68 -17.07
CA ARG A 135 -17.56 2.59 -17.39
C ARG A 135 -18.32 1.72 -16.37
N GLY A 136 -19.56 2.08 -16.12
CA GLY A 136 -20.49 1.28 -15.31
C GLY A 136 -20.18 1.24 -13.82
N ASP A 137 -20.89 0.38 -13.10
CA ASP A 137 -20.70 0.18 -11.66
C ASP A 137 -19.37 -0.56 -11.38
N PRO A 138 -18.50 -0.03 -10.47
CA PRO A 138 -17.27 -0.72 -10.06
C PRO A 138 -17.49 -2.18 -9.61
N ARG A 139 -18.66 -2.48 -9.04
CA ARG A 139 -19.01 -3.83 -8.58
C ARG A 139 -19.07 -4.85 -9.69
N GLU A 140 -19.34 -4.43 -10.93
CA GLU A 140 -19.37 -5.31 -12.11
C GLU A 140 -17.97 -5.84 -12.45
N LEU A 141 -16.91 -5.10 -12.14
CA LEU A 141 -15.53 -5.56 -12.31
C LEU A 141 -15.20 -6.79 -11.43
N LEU A 142 -15.94 -6.99 -10.34
CA LEU A 142 -15.82 -8.15 -9.46
C LEU A 142 -16.59 -9.38 -9.95
N ARG A 143 -17.39 -9.25 -11.01
CA ARG A 143 -18.20 -10.33 -11.59
C ARG A 143 -17.47 -10.99 -12.76
N GLY A 144 -18.01 -12.13 -13.22
CA GLY A 144 -17.45 -12.88 -14.34
C GLY A 144 -16.26 -13.79 -13.97
N GLN A 145 -15.69 -14.44 -14.98
CA GLN A 145 -14.56 -15.35 -14.79
C GLN A 145 -13.32 -14.60 -14.32
N ASP A 146 -12.72 -15.06 -13.22
CA ASP A 146 -11.45 -14.54 -12.76
C ASP A 146 -10.29 -15.25 -13.47
N LEU A 147 -9.23 -14.50 -13.72
CA LEU A 147 -8.02 -14.94 -14.41
C LEU A 147 -6.80 -14.30 -13.74
N PRO A 148 -5.61 -14.91 -13.82
CA PRO A 148 -4.38 -14.20 -13.52
C PRO A 148 -4.25 -12.93 -14.36
N THR A 149 -3.83 -11.84 -13.74
CA THR A 149 -3.66 -10.53 -14.40
C THR A 149 -2.82 -10.63 -15.68
N VAL A 150 -1.68 -11.35 -15.63
CA VAL A 150 -0.81 -11.52 -16.81
C VAL A 150 -1.53 -12.22 -17.97
N VAL A 151 -2.38 -13.21 -17.68
CA VAL A 151 -3.18 -13.91 -18.70
C VAL A 151 -4.21 -12.97 -19.31
N ALA A 152 -4.88 -12.17 -18.47
CA ALA A 152 -5.86 -11.17 -18.93
C ALA A 152 -5.21 -10.10 -19.83
N LEU A 153 -4.03 -9.60 -19.48
CA LEU A 153 -3.28 -8.64 -20.28
C LEU A 153 -2.87 -9.23 -21.65
N ARG A 154 -2.35 -10.46 -21.66
CA ARG A 154 -2.00 -11.16 -22.91
C ARG A 154 -3.23 -11.37 -23.81
N ARG A 155 -4.36 -11.81 -23.24
CA ARG A 155 -5.63 -11.96 -23.99
C ARG A 155 -6.17 -10.64 -24.52
N ALA A 156 -5.90 -9.53 -23.84
CA ALA A 156 -6.22 -8.19 -24.31
C ALA A 156 -5.25 -7.69 -25.41
N GLY A 157 -4.26 -8.49 -25.82
CA GLY A 157 -3.31 -8.24 -26.90
C GLY A 157 -2.14 -7.33 -26.51
N PHE A 158 -1.88 -7.11 -25.22
CA PHE A 158 -0.69 -6.37 -24.78
C PHE A 158 0.58 -7.15 -25.08
N SER A 159 1.61 -6.44 -25.58
CA SER A 159 2.92 -7.02 -25.82
C SER A 159 3.65 -7.36 -24.51
N GLU A 160 4.50 -8.38 -24.54
CA GLU A 160 5.40 -8.70 -23.40
C GLU A 160 6.26 -7.50 -23.01
N LYS A 161 6.56 -6.62 -23.95
CA LYS A 161 7.34 -5.42 -23.72
C LYS A 161 6.64 -4.47 -22.75
N VAL A 162 5.37 -4.13 -22.97
CA VAL A 162 4.62 -3.24 -22.08
C VAL A 162 4.25 -3.95 -20.77
N ILE A 163 3.96 -5.25 -20.82
CA ILE A 163 3.72 -6.03 -19.61
C ILE A 163 4.94 -5.96 -18.69
N ASN A 164 6.15 -6.22 -19.19
CA ASN A 164 7.36 -6.28 -18.37
C ASN A 164 7.90 -4.89 -17.97
N ARG A 165 7.72 -3.87 -18.81
CA ARG A 165 8.31 -2.54 -18.57
C ARG A 165 7.40 -1.57 -17.81
N PHE A 166 6.11 -1.85 -17.78
CA PHE A 166 5.12 -0.96 -17.17
C PHE A 166 4.16 -1.68 -16.22
N PHE A 167 3.39 -2.68 -16.70
CA PHE A 167 2.39 -3.32 -15.85
C PHE A 167 3.03 -4.11 -14.69
N ARG A 168 4.09 -4.87 -14.96
CA ARG A 168 4.76 -5.69 -13.95
C ARG A 168 5.39 -4.84 -12.84
N PRO A 169 6.21 -3.82 -13.09
CA PRO A 169 6.78 -3.04 -12.01
C PRO A 169 5.72 -2.21 -11.28
N LEU A 170 4.67 -1.73 -11.93
CA LEU A 170 3.60 -0.98 -11.27
C LEU A 170 2.69 -1.91 -10.44
N PHE A 171 2.02 -2.85 -11.09
CA PHE A 171 1.03 -3.71 -10.41
C PHE A 171 1.67 -4.84 -9.60
N GLY A 172 2.83 -5.31 -10.01
CA GLY A 172 3.63 -6.25 -9.20
C GLY A 172 4.05 -5.63 -7.87
N GLY A 173 4.33 -4.32 -7.86
CA GLY A 173 4.57 -3.58 -6.62
C GLY A 173 3.32 -3.42 -5.77
N ILE A 174 2.21 -2.95 -6.36
CA ILE A 174 0.94 -2.72 -5.65
C ILE A 174 0.34 -4.02 -5.08
N GLN A 175 0.40 -5.11 -5.85
CA GLN A 175 -0.20 -6.41 -5.47
C GLN A 175 0.78 -7.34 -4.76
N LEU A 176 2.02 -6.92 -4.55
CA LEU A 176 3.13 -7.74 -4.05
C LEU A 176 3.28 -9.04 -4.86
N ASP A 177 3.14 -8.95 -6.19
CA ASP A 177 3.13 -10.08 -7.10
C ASP A 177 3.87 -9.76 -8.41
N PRO A 178 5.20 -9.86 -8.42
CA PRO A 178 5.99 -9.61 -9.62
C PRO A 178 5.60 -10.48 -10.82
N SER A 179 4.99 -11.65 -10.57
CA SER A 179 4.53 -12.57 -11.62
C SER A 179 3.18 -12.20 -12.24
N LEU A 180 2.44 -11.26 -11.63
CA LEU A 180 1.09 -10.84 -12.01
C LEU A 180 0.10 -12.04 -12.08
N THR A 181 0.22 -12.98 -11.16
CA THR A 181 -0.70 -14.12 -11.01
C THR A 181 -1.95 -13.76 -10.22
N THR A 182 -1.95 -12.61 -9.57
CA THR A 182 -3.09 -12.07 -8.83
C THR A 182 -4.30 -11.86 -9.75
N SER A 183 -5.48 -11.93 -9.15
CA SER A 183 -6.78 -11.75 -9.80
C SER A 183 -6.85 -10.53 -10.71
N ARG A 184 -7.34 -10.73 -11.93
CA ARG A 184 -7.69 -9.66 -12.87
C ARG A 184 -8.70 -8.69 -12.27
N ARG A 185 -9.64 -9.18 -11.46
CA ARG A 185 -10.65 -8.32 -10.83
C ARG A 185 -10.01 -7.28 -9.90
N MET A 186 -9.01 -7.70 -9.13
CA MET A 186 -8.26 -6.78 -8.28
C MET A 186 -7.45 -5.78 -9.13
N PHE A 187 -6.82 -6.23 -10.20
CA PHE A 187 -6.15 -5.36 -11.16
C PHE A 187 -7.10 -4.32 -11.76
N ASP A 188 -8.28 -4.73 -12.24
CA ASP A 188 -9.27 -3.85 -12.87
C ASP A 188 -9.77 -2.78 -11.86
N ILE A 189 -10.03 -3.15 -10.59
CA ILE A 189 -10.42 -2.21 -9.52
C ILE A 189 -9.31 -1.20 -9.23
N ILE A 190 -8.07 -1.64 -9.08
CA ILE A 190 -6.92 -0.76 -8.82
C ILE A 190 -6.71 0.17 -10.02
N PHE A 191 -6.74 -0.38 -11.23
CA PHE A 191 -6.55 0.41 -12.46
C PHE A 191 -7.65 1.47 -12.62
N ARG A 192 -8.91 1.13 -12.32
CA ARG A 192 -10.02 2.07 -12.25
C ARG A 192 -9.74 3.17 -11.20
N SER A 193 -9.35 2.78 -9.99
CA SER A 193 -9.10 3.72 -8.90
C SER A 193 -7.99 4.71 -9.21
N LEU A 194 -6.94 4.27 -9.93
CA LEU A 194 -5.88 5.15 -10.44
C LEU A 194 -6.40 6.13 -11.52
N GLY A 195 -7.42 5.74 -12.27
CA GLY A 195 -8.04 6.59 -13.30
C GLY A 195 -9.08 7.58 -12.76
N GLU A 196 -9.78 7.26 -11.67
CA GLU A 196 -10.86 8.06 -11.08
C GLU A 196 -10.39 9.02 -9.98
N GLY A 197 -9.37 8.62 -9.21
CA GLY A 197 -8.90 9.38 -8.06
C GLY A 197 -7.39 9.60 -8.08
N ASP A 198 -6.89 10.11 -6.97
CA ASP A 198 -5.48 10.39 -6.79
C ASP A 198 -4.77 9.23 -6.07
N ALA A 199 -3.50 9.06 -6.39
CA ALA A 199 -2.54 8.35 -5.57
C ALA A 199 -1.92 9.36 -4.61
N ALA A 200 -2.07 9.16 -3.31
CA ALA A 200 -1.72 10.18 -2.31
C ALA A 200 -1.10 9.58 -1.05
N VAL A 201 -0.49 10.43 -0.25
CA VAL A 201 -0.07 10.13 1.13
C VAL A 201 -0.52 11.25 2.07
N PRO A 202 -0.93 10.92 3.32
CA PRO A 202 -1.22 11.93 4.32
C PRO A 202 0.03 12.71 4.72
N ARG A 203 -0.10 14.00 5.02
CA ARG A 203 1.01 14.84 5.49
C ARG A 203 1.77 14.25 6.69
N LEU A 204 1.08 13.57 7.58
CA LEU A 204 1.66 12.99 8.79
C LEU A 204 2.05 11.51 8.65
N GLY A 205 2.08 10.96 7.42
CA GLY A 205 2.33 9.57 7.14
C GLY A 205 1.06 8.72 7.15
N MET A 206 1.16 7.50 6.65
CA MET A 206 0.01 6.60 6.47
C MET A 206 -0.69 6.24 7.79
N ALA A 207 0.02 6.29 8.93
CA ALA A 207 -0.57 6.06 10.26
C ALA A 207 -1.67 7.07 10.63
N ALA A 208 -1.74 8.24 9.98
CA ALA A 208 -2.81 9.21 10.20
C ALA A 208 -4.18 8.62 9.89
N LEU A 209 -4.28 7.72 8.91
CA LEU A 209 -5.52 7.07 8.50
C LEU A 209 -6.15 6.22 9.62
N PRO A 210 -5.49 5.16 10.15
CA PRO A 210 -6.05 4.36 11.24
C PRO A 210 -6.22 5.15 12.53
N ARG A 211 -5.38 6.14 12.82
CA ARG A 211 -5.53 7.00 14.01
C ARG A 211 -6.83 7.80 13.93
N GLN A 212 -7.11 8.46 12.81
CA GLN A 212 -8.38 9.18 12.60
C GLN A 212 -9.60 8.25 12.73
N MET A 213 -9.48 6.98 12.31
CA MET A 213 -10.55 6.00 12.52
C MET A 213 -10.73 5.65 13.99
N ALA A 214 -9.63 5.50 14.74
CA ALA A 214 -9.65 5.16 16.15
C ALA A 214 -10.14 6.33 17.02
N ASP A 215 -9.85 7.58 16.66
CA ASP A 215 -10.33 8.78 17.36
C ASP A 215 -11.87 8.86 17.43
N ARG A 216 -12.55 8.18 16.51
CA ARG A 216 -14.03 8.06 16.51
C ARG A 216 -14.54 6.88 17.35
N LEU A 217 -13.66 6.22 18.11
CA LEU A 217 -13.96 5.07 18.97
C LEU A 217 -13.38 5.30 20.39
N PRO A 218 -13.72 6.42 21.05
CA PRO A 218 -13.11 6.78 22.32
C PRO A 218 -13.40 5.69 23.39
N GLY A 219 -12.31 5.20 24.02
CA GLY A 219 -12.41 4.19 25.08
C GLY A 219 -12.70 2.76 24.64
N LEU A 220 -12.89 2.52 23.33
CA LEU A 220 -13.22 1.19 22.80
C LEU A 220 -12.01 0.43 22.25
N VAL A 221 -10.90 1.12 22.01
CA VAL A 221 -9.65 0.51 21.54
C VAL A 221 -8.68 0.31 22.70
N HIS A 222 -8.22 -0.91 22.86
CA HIS A 222 -7.33 -1.33 23.95
C HIS A 222 -5.98 -1.78 23.36
N PRO A 223 -4.98 -0.89 23.23
CA PRO A 223 -3.62 -1.25 22.82
C PRO A 223 -2.91 -2.07 23.90
N ASN A 224 -1.78 -2.69 23.56
CA ASN A 224 -1.02 -3.58 24.43
C ASN A 224 -1.87 -4.70 25.04
N THR A 225 -2.90 -5.17 24.30
CA THR A 225 -3.83 -6.20 24.73
C THR A 225 -3.79 -7.35 23.72
N LYS A 226 -2.75 -8.18 23.81
CA LYS A 226 -2.58 -9.34 22.94
C LYS A 226 -3.51 -10.46 23.36
N VAL A 227 -4.30 -10.97 22.43
CA VAL A 227 -5.16 -12.16 22.62
C VAL A 227 -4.29 -13.41 22.51
N ALA A 228 -4.43 -14.30 23.50
CA ALA A 228 -3.76 -15.59 23.56
C ALA A 228 -4.61 -16.70 22.94
N SER A 229 -5.91 -16.72 23.24
CA SER A 229 -6.84 -17.75 22.74
C SER A 229 -8.27 -17.24 22.71
N ILE A 230 -9.10 -17.98 21.99
CA ILE A 230 -10.56 -17.80 21.95
C ILE A 230 -11.17 -19.15 22.32
N ASP A 231 -11.94 -19.19 23.44
CA ASP A 231 -12.66 -20.35 23.92
C ASP A 231 -14.15 -20.09 23.78
N GLY A 232 -14.74 -20.63 22.72
CA GLY A 232 -16.11 -20.35 22.36
C GLY A 232 -16.36 -18.86 22.10
N ARG A 233 -16.96 -18.17 23.08
CA ARG A 233 -17.24 -16.73 23.04
C ARG A 233 -16.40 -15.93 24.04
N THR A 234 -15.48 -16.57 24.73
CA THR A 234 -14.57 -15.93 25.67
C THR A 234 -13.22 -15.67 25.00
N VAL A 235 -12.82 -14.42 24.98
CA VAL A 235 -11.48 -14.01 24.53
C VAL A 235 -10.56 -13.95 25.73
N VAL A 236 -9.41 -14.63 25.67
CA VAL A 236 -8.41 -14.68 26.73
C VAL A 236 -7.15 -13.94 26.26
N THR A 237 -6.70 -12.99 27.05
CA THR A 237 -5.46 -12.24 26.78
C THR A 237 -4.23 -12.95 27.35
N ILE A 238 -3.03 -12.57 26.91
CA ILE A 238 -1.76 -13.18 27.37
C ILE A 238 -1.50 -12.97 28.86
N ASP A 239 -2.07 -11.90 29.47
CA ASP A 239 -2.00 -11.61 30.89
C ASP A 239 -3.15 -12.26 31.70
N GLY A 240 -3.92 -13.16 31.08
CA GLY A 240 -4.95 -13.96 31.72
C GLY A 240 -6.30 -13.28 31.89
N ARG A 241 -6.49 -12.03 31.45
CA ARG A 241 -7.81 -11.37 31.49
C ARG A 241 -8.78 -12.06 30.52
N ARG A 242 -10.05 -12.14 30.92
CA ARG A 242 -11.10 -12.80 30.16
C ARG A 242 -12.18 -11.79 29.79
N ILE A 243 -12.65 -11.85 28.54
CA ILE A 243 -13.71 -10.99 28.03
C ILE A 243 -14.78 -11.88 27.44
N GLU A 244 -15.98 -11.85 28.00
CA GLU A 244 -17.14 -12.52 27.44
C GLU A 244 -17.72 -11.69 26.29
N ALA A 245 -17.98 -12.31 25.16
CA ALA A 245 -18.56 -11.64 23.99
C ALA A 245 -19.72 -12.47 23.42
N ARG A 246 -20.73 -11.83 22.85
CA ARG A 246 -21.79 -12.54 22.08
C ARG A 246 -21.24 -13.03 20.73
N ALA A 247 -20.28 -12.26 20.16
CA ALA A 247 -19.54 -12.60 18.94
C ALA A 247 -18.09 -12.12 19.00
N VAL A 248 -17.22 -12.82 18.30
CA VAL A 248 -15.80 -12.42 18.15
C VAL A 248 -15.49 -12.20 16.67
N VAL A 249 -14.89 -11.06 16.35
CA VAL A 249 -14.38 -10.73 15.02
C VAL A 249 -12.86 -10.82 15.05
N ILE A 250 -12.27 -11.70 14.26
CA ILE A 250 -10.82 -11.80 14.08
C ILE A 250 -10.44 -10.95 12.86
N ALA A 251 -9.81 -9.83 13.12
CA ALA A 251 -9.39 -8.84 12.12
C ALA A 251 -7.85 -8.69 12.03
N THR A 252 -7.13 -9.72 12.47
CA THR A 252 -5.67 -9.80 12.37
C THR A 252 -5.25 -10.31 11.00
N GLU A 253 -3.96 -10.23 10.71
CA GLU A 253 -3.38 -10.94 9.56
C GLU A 253 -3.50 -12.46 9.71
N LEU A 254 -3.44 -13.19 8.58
CA LEU A 254 -3.69 -14.63 8.55
C LEU A 254 -2.77 -15.45 9.48
N PRO A 255 -1.45 -15.22 9.58
CA PRO A 255 -0.61 -15.96 10.52
C PRO A 255 -1.06 -15.82 11.97
N ALA A 256 -1.43 -14.61 12.40
CA ALA A 256 -1.93 -14.38 13.76
C ALA A 256 -3.33 -14.99 13.97
N ALA A 257 -4.22 -14.89 12.96
CA ALA A 257 -5.55 -15.51 13.01
C ALA A 257 -5.50 -17.03 13.17
N ARG A 258 -4.54 -17.69 12.51
CA ARG A 258 -4.33 -19.15 12.61
C ARG A 258 -3.92 -19.63 14.00
N ASN A 259 -3.29 -18.79 14.79
CA ASN A 259 -2.98 -19.10 16.19
C ASN A 259 -4.22 -19.06 17.09
N LEU A 260 -5.30 -18.42 16.62
CA LEU A 260 -6.54 -18.25 17.40
C LEU A 260 -7.64 -19.21 16.97
N VAL A 261 -7.70 -19.58 15.71
CA VAL A 261 -8.73 -20.46 15.13
C VAL A 261 -8.13 -21.33 14.01
N ALA A 262 -8.74 -22.50 13.82
CA ALA A 262 -8.36 -23.40 12.73
C ALA A 262 -8.70 -22.78 11.37
N LEU A 263 -7.68 -22.42 10.61
CA LEU A 263 -7.81 -21.89 9.24
C LEU A 263 -6.90 -22.68 8.29
N PRO A 264 -7.28 -22.81 7.01
CA PRO A 264 -6.44 -23.43 5.99
C PRO A 264 -5.08 -22.77 5.88
N ASP A 265 -4.07 -23.57 5.58
CA ASP A 265 -2.74 -23.02 5.29
C ASP A 265 -2.76 -22.22 3.97
N ARG A 266 -2.24 -21.02 4.01
CA ARG A 266 -2.09 -20.13 2.86
C ARG A 266 -0.75 -19.41 2.96
N VAL A 267 -0.02 -19.38 1.88
CA VAL A 267 1.22 -18.61 1.77
C VAL A 267 0.88 -17.12 1.75
N SER A 268 1.44 -16.38 2.70
CA SER A 268 1.36 -14.92 2.70
C SER A 268 2.38 -14.33 1.73
N ARG A 269 2.05 -13.21 1.12
CA ARG A 269 3.00 -12.42 0.33
C ARG A 269 3.80 -11.53 1.26
N SER A 270 5.06 -11.32 0.91
CA SER A 270 6.00 -10.50 1.66
C SER A 270 6.49 -9.32 0.84
N ALA A 271 7.07 -8.33 1.50
CA ALA A 271 7.70 -7.19 0.85
C ALA A 271 8.87 -6.68 1.67
N GLY A 272 9.98 -6.36 1.00
CA GLY A 272 11.04 -5.53 1.50
C GLY A 272 10.77 -4.06 1.16
N ALA A 273 11.16 -3.15 2.05
CA ALA A 273 11.21 -1.73 1.76
C ALA A 273 12.45 -1.12 2.41
N VAL A 274 13.23 -0.40 1.62
CA VAL A 274 14.49 0.24 2.06
C VAL A 274 14.36 1.74 1.93
N TYR A 275 14.67 2.46 3.00
CA TYR A 275 14.60 3.90 3.08
C TYR A 275 15.99 4.53 3.18
N PHE A 276 16.20 5.57 2.35
CA PHE A 276 17.43 6.35 2.33
C PHE A 276 17.15 7.83 2.53
N ALA A 277 18.03 8.49 3.30
CA ALA A 277 18.13 9.94 3.35
C ALA A 277 19.16 10.41 2.33
N ALA A 278 18.82 11.41 1.55
CA ALA A 278 19.71 12.07 0.61
C ALA A 278 19.79 13.59 0.88
N ASP A 279 20.93 14.20 0.59
CA ASP A 279 21.14 15.65 0.72
C ASP A 279 20.56 16.42 -0.46
N SER A 280 20.42 15.77 -1.62
CA SER A 280 19.75 16.28 -2.80
C SER A 280 18.82 15.24 -3.40
N ALA A 281 17.69 15.68 -3.95
CA ALA A 281 16.77 14.78 -4.63
C ALA A 281 17.39 14.25 -5.92
N PRO A 282 17.34 12.93 -6.20
CA PRO A 282 17.86 12.37 -7.45
C PRO A 282 17.02 12.76 -8.68
N THR A 283 15.84 13.29 -8.46
CA THR A 283 14.89 13.79 -9.46
C THR A 283 13.89 14.72 -8.80
N ASP A 284 13.35 15.69 -9.52
CA ASP A 284 12.26 16.56 -9.05
C ASP A 284 10.87 15.93 -9.26
N SER A 285 10.82 14.71 -9.80
CA SER A 285 9.58 14.04 -10.14
C SER A 285 8.77 13.66 -8.91
N ARG A 286 7.45 13.87 -8.98
CA ARG A 286 6.45 13.37 -8.01
C ARG A 286 5.77 12.10 -8.49
N LEU A 287 6.28 11.48 -9.56
CA LEU A 287 5.78 10.23 -10.10
C LEU A 287 6.31 9.03 -9.29
N VAL A 288 5.55 7.95 -9.23
CA VAL A 288 6.08 6.65 -8.83
C VAL A 288 7.12 6.21 -9.85
N ILE A 289 8.27 5.75 -9.39
CA ILE A 289 9.40 5.34 -10.22
C ILE A 289 9.37 3.83 -10.39
N LEU A 290 9.48 3.35 -11.63
CA LEU A 290 9.34 1.94 -11.99
C LEU A 290 10.62 1.39 -12.61
N ASP A 291 10.97 0.15 -12.28
CA ASP A 291 12.01 -0.58 -13.01
C ASP A 291 11.50 -1.07 -14.38
N GLY A 292 11.86 -0.37 -15.44
CA GLY A 292 11.55 -0.80 -16.82
C GLY A 292 12.50 -1.85 -17.38
N THR A 293 13.49 -2.31 -16.61
CA THR A 293 14.48 -3.31 -17.05
C THR A 293 14.13 -4.73 -16.64
N GLY A 294 13.44 -4.89 -15.50
CA GLY A 294 13.13 -6.19 -14.89
C GLY A 294 14.38 -6.94 -14.39
N LYS A 295 15.48 -6.23 -14.15
CA LYS A 295 16.78 -6.85 -13.81
C LYS A 295 17.12 -6.85 -12.33
N GLY A 296 16.35 -6.18 -11.52
CA GLY A 296 16.66 -6.05 -10.11
C GLY A 296 15.47 -6.33 -9.21
N PRO A 297 15.69 -6.48 -7.90
CA PRO A 297 14.65 -6.76 -6.93
C PRO A 297 13.76 -5.55 -6.65
N VAL A 298 14.24 -4.32 -6.86
CA VAL A 298 13.44 -3.10 -6.71
C VAL A 298 12.50 -2.99 -7.91
N LEU A 299 11.20 -3.15 -7.68
CA LEU A 299 10.19 -2.95 -8.74
C LEU A 299 9.78 -1.50 -8.86
N ASN A 300 9.63 -0.81 -7.73
CA ASN A 300 9.27 0.60 -7.72
C ASN A 300 9.95 1.34 -6.57
N ALA A 301 10.03 2.65 -6.72
CA ALA A 301 10.61 3.58 -5.77
C ALA A 301 9.83 4.91 -5.80
N ALA A 302 10.11 5.78 -4.83
CA ALA A 302 9.64 7.15 -4.84
C ALA A 302 10.58 8.07 -4.06
N VAL A 303 10.63 9.34 -4.44
CA VAL A 303 11.18 10.40 -3.60
C VAL A 303 10.02 11.00 -2.81
N MET A 304 9.79 10.45 -1.61
CA MET A 304 8.61 10.76 -0.78
C MET A 304 8.54 12.24 -0.41
N SER A 305 9.68 12.87 -0.16
CA SER A 305 9.77 14.30 0.14
C SER A 305 9.39 15.22 -1.02
N ASN A 306 9.45 14.75 -2.28
CA ASN A 306 8.93 15.50 -3.42
C ASN A 306 7.39 15.50 -3.43
N VAL A 307 6.78 14.41 -2.98
CA VAL A 307 5.33 14.27 -2.89
C VAL A 307 4.79 15.05 -1.70
N ALA A 308 5.38 14.81 -0.51
CA ALA A 308 5.03 15.50 0.73
C ALA A 308 6.31 15.92 1.46
N ALA A 309 6.59 17.23 1.48
CA ALA A 309 7.81 17.76 2.10
C ALA A 309 7.93 17.37 3.58
N SER A 310 6.82 17.13 4.25
CA SER A 310 6.75 16.69 5.65
C SER A 310 7.35 15.30 5.92
N TYR A 311 7.65 14.51 4.88
CA TYR A 311 8.29 13.20 5.05
C TYR A 311 9.79 13.28 5.35
N ALA A 312 10.42 14.43 5.15
CA ALA A 312 11.82 14.66 5.45
C ALA A 312 12.04 15.94 6.27
N PRO A 313 13.11 16.05 7.05
CA PRO A 313 13.54 17.31 7.64
C PRO A 313 13.85 18.35 6.55
N PRO A 314 13.79 19.66 6.87
CA PRO A 314 14.16 20.72 5.93
C PRO A 314 15.55 20.50 5.31
N GLY A 315 15.65 20.66 3.99
CA GLY A 315 16.92 20.50 3.24
C GLY A 315 17.39 19.04 3.08
N LYS A 316 16.54 18.06 3.42
CA LYS A 316 16.81 16.63 3.20
C LYS A 316 15.72 16.00 2.32
N HIS A 317 16.05 14.86 1.74
CA HIS A 317 15.15 14.11 0.88
C HIS A 317 15.02 12.66 1.34
N LEU A 318 13.80 12.11 1.21
CA LEU A 318 13.50 10.72 1.56
C LEU A 318 13.24 9.91 0.29
N VAL A 319 14.06 8.89 0.08
CA VAL A 319 13.89 7.93 -1.01
C VAL A 319 13.47 6.58 -0.43
N VAL A 320 12.43 5.97 -1.01
CA VAL A 320 12.01 4.61 -0.70
C VAL A 320 12.17 3.71 -1.91
N ALA A 321 12.69 2.50 -1.69
CA ALA A 321 12.75 1.41 -2.67
C ALA A 321 11.93 0.22 -2.17
N ALA A 322 11.02 -0.29 -3.02
CA ALA A 322 10.18 -1.44 -2.71
C ALA A 322 10.65 -2.70 -3.45
N LEU A 323 10.82 -3.78 -2.69
CA LEU A 323 11.27 -5.10 -3.14
C LEU A 323 10.17 -6.15 -2.86
N PRO A 324 9.11 -6.21 -3.69
CA PRO A 324 8.02 -7.19 -3.49
C PRO A 324 8.54 -8.61 -3.55
N GLN A 325 8.14 -9.43 -2.56
CA GLN A 325 8.55 -10.83 -2.37
C GLN A 325 10.04 -11.05 -2.06
N VAL A 326 10.82 -9.99 -1.85
CA VAL A 326 12.22 -10.10 -1.45
C VAL A 326 12.35 -9.62 -0.02
N ILE A 327 12.60 -10.53 0.90
CA ILE A 327 12.75 -10.27 2.34
C ILE A 327 14.03 -10.84 2.94
N ASP A 328 14.74 -11.70 2.19
CA ASP A 328 15.99 -12.33 2.62
C ASP A 328 17.20 -11.60 2.06
N GLY A 329 18.35 -11.79 2.68
CA GLY A 329 19.62 -11.18 2.28
C GLY A 329 19.77 -9.73 2.73
N ASP A 330 20.78 -9.06 2.18
CA ASP A 330 21.06 -7.64 2.43
C ASP A 330 20.24 -6.75 1.46
N LEU A 331 19.00 -6.42 1.88
CA LEU A 331 18.09 -5.61 1.07
C LEU A 331 18.62 -4.19 0.84
N GLU A 332 19.41 -3.66 1.78
CA GLU A 332 20.00 -2.32 1.64
C GLU A 332 21.01 -2.31 0.50
N SER A 333 21.98 -3.24 0.49
CA SER A 333 22.94 -3.37 -0.60
C SER A 333 22.26 -3.63 -1.94
N MET A 334 21.31 -4.58 -1.98
CA MET A 334 20.56 -4.90 -3.21
C MET A 334 19.80 -3.69 -3.79
N ALA A 335 19.16 -2.90 -2.92
CA ALA A 335 18.46 -1.69 -3.34
C ALA A 335 19.45 -0.62 -3.82
N ARG A 336 20.53 -0.36 -3.07
CA ARG A 336 21.56 0.63 -3.39
C ARG A 336 22.21 0.34 -4.73
N ASP A 337 22.61 -0.89 -5.00
CA ASP A 337 23.22 -1.30 -6.26
C ASP A 337 22.31 -1.04 -7.46
N GLN A 338 21.01 -1.37 -7.33
CA GLN A 338 20.06 -1.10 -8.41
C GLN A 338 19.80 0.41 -8.58
N LEU A 339 19.59 1.16 -7.48
CA LEU A 339 19.38 2.60 -7.52
C LEU A 339 20.59 3.33 -8.11
N ARG A 340 21.81 2.82 -7.87
CA ARG A 340 23.02 3.34 -8.49
C ARG A 340 23.01 3.21 -10.02
N THR A 341 22.39 2.16 -10.57
CA THR A 341 22.19 2.03 -12.02
C THR A 341 21.21 3.07 -12.58
N TRP A 342 20.33 3.62 -11.73
CA TRP A 342 19.34 4.63 -12.13
C TRP A 342 19.91 6.05 -12.02
N TRP A 343 20.61 6.35 -10.93
CA TRP A 343 21.00 7.71 -10.57
C TRP A 343 22.50 7.93 -10.41
N GLY A 344 23.31 6.91 -10.69
CA GLY A 344 24.78 7.03 -10.66
C GLY A 344 25.35 7.05 -9.24
N PRO A 345 26.62 7.54 -9.12
CA PRO A 345 27.40 7.44 -7.87
C PRO A 345 26.86 8.29 -6.72
N GLN A 346 25.96 9.25 -6.95
CA GLN A 346 25.34 10.02 -5.85
C GLN A 346 24.62 9.11 -4.83
N VAL A 347 24.17 7.93 -5.25
CA VAL A 347 23.49 6.94 -4.37
C VAL A 347 24.43 6.42 -3.28
N ASP A 348 25.74 6.43 -3.51
CA ASP A 348 26.73 5.95 -2.53
C ASP A 348 26.80 6.85 -1.28
N SER A 349 26.48 8.14 -1.44
CA SER A 349 26.43 9.10 -0.33
C SER A 349 25.12 9.05 0.49
N TRP A 350 24.12 8.32 0.03
CA TRP A 350 22.83 8.25 0.73
C TRP A 350 22.95 7.48 2.03
N ARG A 351 22.43 8.04 3.10
CA ARG A 351 22.40 7.39 4.41
C ARG A 351 21.22 6.42 4.47
N HIS A 352 21.49 5.15 4.76
CA HIS A 352 20.45 4.17 5.08
C HIS A 352 19.73 4.55 6.38
N LEU A 353 18.40 4.61 6.37
CA LEU A 353 17.59 4.92 7.54
C LEU A 353 17.02 3.67 8.17
N ARG A 354 16.36 2.85 7.37
CA ARG A 354 15.71 1.62 7.84
C ARG A 354 15.36 0.68 6.68
N THR A 355 15.40 -0.61 6.99
CA THR A 355 14.85 -1.68 6.14
C THR A 355 13.67 -2.32 6.86
N TYR A 356 12.54 -2.39 6.18
CA TYR A 356 11.37 -3.15 6.64
C TYR A 356 11.28 -4.48 5.89
N ARG A 357 10.92 -5.54 6.63
CA ARG A 357 10.55 -6.86 6.10
C ARG A 357 9.13 -7.15 6.59
N ILE A 358 8.20 -7.29 5.67
CA ILE A 358 6.76 -7.34 5.92
C ILE A 358 6.18 -8.62 5.36
#